data_619af35654cb80fb57d500a73de52191
#
_entry.id   619af35654cb80fb57d500a73de52191
#
_cell.length_a   1.000
_cell.length_b   1.000
_cell.length_c   1.000
_cell.angle_alpha   90.00
_cell.angle_beta   90.00
_cell.angle_gamma   90.00
#
_symmetry.space_group_name_H-M   'P 1'
#
loop_
_entity.id
_entity.type
_entity.pdbx_description
1 polymer ?
#
loop_
_entity_poly.entity_id
_entity_poly.type
_entity_poly.pdbx_seq_one_letter_code
_entity_poly.pdbx_strand_id
1 'polypeptide(L)'
;MLEQSLDIDFDYMITELCPMDLLLQRIGRLHRHPGRARPQPVQEARCAVLDTGTEEFDEGSAAIYGEWLLGRTRKLLPQEVQLPADIARLVQDTYGWEPDCLPADPQSTAARGTYELEQAKKQRSAKAFAISSPRACGDALDDWMNEVGATSDAGARAAVRDGDPSIEVLVMIQDGAGNVRFLPGEGEVAGPCVAVDQPPQPEEALR
;
A
#
# COMPACT_ATOMS: atom_id res chain seq x y z
N MET A 1 1.57 -2.58 -7.04
CA MET A 1 2.55 -3.48 -7.71
C MET A 1 3.86 -2.78 -8.11
N LEU A 2 3.83 -1.57 -8.66
CA LEU A 2 5.06 -0.85 -9.07
C LEU A 2 5.94 -0.40 -7.90
N GLU A 3 5.38 -0.31 -6.70
CA GLU A 3 6.07 0.03 -5.46
C GLU A 3 6.89 -1.14 -4.87
N GLN A 4 6.66 -2.37 -5.35
CA GLN A 4 7.43 -3.53 -4.91
C GLN A 4 8.86 -3.49 -5.45
N SER A 5 9.77 -4.23 -4.78
CA SER A 5 11.21 -4.29 -5.09
C SER A 5 11.52 -5.00 -6.42
N LEU A 6 10.78 -4.66 -7.47
CA LEU A 6 11.01 -5.20 -8.80
C LEU A 6 12.05 -4.35 -9.54
N ASP A 7 12.97 -5.02 -10.21
CA ASP A 7 13.96 -4.37 -11.06
C ASP A 7 13.38 -4.15 -12.46
N ILE A 8 12.55 -3.11 -12.59
CA ILE A 8 11.85 -2.74 -13.81
C ILE A 8 12.42 -1.42 -14.32
N ASP A 9 12.56 -1.31 -15.62
CA ASP A 9 13.06 -0.13 -16.35
C ASP A 9 12.07 0.27 -17.44
N PHE A 10 11.28 1.31 -17.17
CA PHE A 10 10.29 1.83 -18.10
C PHE A 10 10.87 2.96 -18.97
N ASP A 11 10.43 3.03 -20.21
CA ASP A 11 10.80 4.11 -21.14
C ASP A 11 9.89 5.34 -20.96
N TYR A 12 8.63 5.11 -20.59
CA TYR A 12 7.61 6.14 -20.34
C TYR A 12 6.63 5.65 -19.27
N MET A 13 6.07 6.55 -18.50
CA MET A 13 5.11 6.20 -17.44
C MET A 13 3.88 7.10 -17.46
N ILE A 14 2.73 6.49 -17.22
CA ILE A 14 1.49 7.18 -16.89
C ILE A 14 1.04 6.61 -15.54
N THR A 15 0.76 7.46 -14.58
CA THR A 15 0.32 7.07 -13.24
C THR A 15 -0.74 8.02 -12.71
N GLU A 16 -1.63 7.51 -11.89
CA GLU A 16 -2.55 8.34 -11.14
C GLU A 16 -1.83 9.11 -10.04
N LEU A 17 -2.41 10.22 -9.62
CA LEU A 17 -1.95 10.99 -8.49
C LEU A 17 -1.99 10.11 -7.22
N CYS A 18 -0.89 10.08 -6.50
CA CYS A 18 -0.74 9.32 -5.26
C CYS A 18 0.18 10.09 -4.31
N PRO A 19 0.33 9.66 -3.04
CA PRO A 19 1.28 10.30 -2.12
C PRO A 19 2.69 10.39 -2.70
N MET A 20 3.41 11.44 -2.33
CA MET A 20 4.71 11.81 -2.91
C MET A 20 5.73 10.68 -2.86
N ASP A 21 5.82 9.95 -1.76
CA ASP A 21 6.75 8.84 -1.59
C ASP A 21 6.48 7.69 -2.56
N LEU A 22 5.21 7.34 -2.77
CA LEU A 22 4.79 6.34 -3.75
C LEU A 22 5.04 6.82 -5.18
N LEU A 23 4.75 8.09 -5.45
CA LEU A 23 5.01 8.68 -6.76
C LEU A 23 6.51 8.65 -7.11
N LEU A 24 7.36 9.02 -6.16
CA LEU A 24 8.82 8.97 -6.33
C LEU A 24 9.34 7.54 -6.51
N GLN A 25 8.75 6.55 -5.82
CA GLN A 25 9.07 5.13 -6.04
C GLN A 25 8.70 4.69 -7.45
N ARG A 26 7.55 5.13 -7.98
CA ARG A 26 7.12 4.85 -9.36
C ARG A 26 8.06 5.52 -10.36
N ILE A 27 8.30 6.83 -10.23
CA ILE A 27 9.20 7.60 -11.08
C ILE A 27 10.62 7.00 -11.08
N GLY A 28 11.09 6.49 -9.95
CA GLY A 28 12.39 5.79 -9.85
C GLY A 28 12.49 4.50 -10.68
N ARG A 29 11.42 4.09 -11.38
CA ARG A 29 11.45 3.00 -12.37
C ARG A 29 11.60 3.49 -13.81
N LEU A 30 11.57 4.81 -14.03
CA LEU A 30 11.84 5.40 -15.35
C LEU A 30 13.35 5.51 -15.58
N HIS A 31 13.79 5.03 -16.73
CA HIS A 31 15.19 5.11 -17.16
C HIS A 31 16.18 4.63 -16.08
N ARG A 32 15.75 3.60 -15.34
CA ARG A 32 16.50 3.08 -14.20
C ARG A 32 17.86 2.50 -14.57
N HIS A 33 17.93 1.87 -15.75
CA HIS A 33 19.18 1.26 -16.24
C HIS A 33 19.93 2.22 -17.16
N PRO A 34 21.08 2.79 -16.74
CA PRO A 34 21.89 3.64 -17.58
C PRO A 34 22.48 2.83 -18.74
N GLY A 35 22.61 3.45 -19.90
CA GLY A 35 23.21 2.84 -21.09
C GLY A 35 22.27 2.03 -21.97
N ARG A 36 21.00 1.85 -21.60
CA ARG A 36 20.00 1.25 -22.49
C ARG A 36 19.66 2.21 -23.62
N ALA A 37 19.81 1.76 -24.87
CA ALA A 37 19.40 2.52 -26.05
C ALA A 37 17.88 2.64 -26.12
N ARG A 38 17.37 3.88 -26.28
CA ARG A 38 15.95 4.17 -26.37
C ARG A 38 15.60 4.87 -27.68
N PRO A 39 14.42 4.59 -28.27
CA PRO A 39 13.92 5.34 -29.42
C PRO A 39 13.79 6.83 -29.12
N GLN A 40 13.96 7.65 -30.15
CA GLN A 40 13.94 9.12 -30.02
C GLN A 40 12.75 9.68 -29.21
N PRO A 41 11.50 9.20 -29.35
CA PRO A 41 10.36 9.75 -28.60
C PRO A 41 10.45 9.54 -27.07
N VAL A 42 11.26 8.58 -26.61
CA VAL A 42 11.38 8.21 -25.19
C VAL A 42 12.81 8.32 -24.66
N GLN A 43 13.65 9.15 -25.28
CA GLN A 43 15.01 9.42 -24.81
C GLN A 43 15.06 10.24 -23.53
N GLU A 44 14.01 11.03 -23.28
CA GLU A 44 13.85 11.77 -22.03
C GLU A 44 12.89 10.99 -21.11
N ALA A 45 13.27 10.85 -19.85
CA ALA A 45 12.41 10.23 -18.84
C ALA A 45 11.19 11.13 -18.59
N ARG A 46 10.00 10.66 -18.94
CA ARG A 46 8.75 11.41 -18.78
C ARG A 46 7.71 10.58 -18.06
N CYS A 47 7.10 11.18 -17.04
CA CYS A 47 5.97 10.63 -16.31
C CYS A 47 4.77 11.57 -16.44
N ALA A 48 3.66 11.08 -16.98
CA ALA A 48 2.39 11.79 -16.94
C ALA A 48 1.65 11.37 -15.66
N VAL A 49 1.37 12.33 -14.80
CA VAL A 49 0.54 12.14 -13.61
C VAL A 49 -0.88 12.53 -13.95
N LEU A 50 -1.78 11.55 -13.91
CA LEU A 50 -3.21 11.75 -14.13
C LEU A 50 -3.84 12.34 -12.87
N ASP A 51 -4.57 13.42 -13.05
CA ASP A 51 -5.32 14.09 -12.01
C ASP A 51 -6.71 14.47 -12.58
N THR A 52 -7.71 14.63 -11.72
CA THR A 52 -9.07 14.99 -12.13
C THR A 52 -9.14 16.34 -12.81
N GLY A 53 -8.16 17.23 -12.57
CA GLY A 53 -8.16 18.60 -13.06
C GLY A 53 -9.17 19.51 -12.36
N THR A 54 -9.82 19.02 -11.31
CA THR A 54 -10.77 19.75 -10.47
C THR A 54 -10.25 19.86 -9.05
N GLU A 55 -10.95 20.58 -8.17
CA GLU A 55 -10.62 20.63 -6.74
C GLU A 55 -10.86 19.28 -6.05
N GLU A 56 -11.74 18.46 -6.56
CA GLU A 56 -12.07 17.15 -6.03
C GLU A 56 -11.09 16.10 -6.54
N PHE A 57 -10.83 15.08 -5.71
CA PHE A 57 -10.02 13.92 -6.08
C PHE A 57 -10.91 12.78 -6.55
N ASP A 58 -10.31 11.83 -7.27
CA ASP A 58 -10.95 10.55 -7.55
C ASP A 58 -11.32 9.85 -6.24
N GLU A 59 -12.58 9.36 -6.14
CA GLU A 59 -13.10 8.75 -4.91
C GLU A 59 -12.25 7.57 -4.42
N GLY A 60 -11.76 6.73 -5.36
CA GLY A 60 -10.91 5.59 -5.03
C GLY A 60 -9.57 6.03 -4.46
N SER A 61 -8.93 7.01 -5.09
CA SER A 61 -7.65 7.55 -4.62
C SER A 61 -7.81 8.26 -3.28
N ALA A 62 -8.88 9.04 -3.10
CA ALA A 62 -9.17 9.72 -1.85
C ALA A 62 -9.42 8.74 -0.68
N ALA A 63 -10.15 7.64 -0.94
CA ALA A 63 -10.42 6.61 0.06
C ALA A 63 -9.15 5.86 0.50
N ILE A 64 -8.21 5.62 -0.44
CA ILE A 64 -6.99 4.87 -0.15
C ILE A 64 -5.91 5.74 0.51
N TYR A 65 -5.70 6.95 -0.01
CA TYR A 65 -4.56 7.79 0.36
C TYR A 65 -4.92 8.97 1.26
N GLY A 66 -6.19 9.37 1.29
CA GLY A 66 -6.67 10.56 1.96
C GLY A 66 -6.40 11.85 1.17
N GLU A 67 -7.37 12.75 1.17
CA GLU A 67 -7.35 14.00 0.41
C GLU A 67 -6.19 14.92 0.81
N TRP A 68 -5.77 14.89 2.08
CA TRP A 68 -4.69 15.75 2.58
C TRP A 68 -3.35 15.43 1.91
N LEU A 69 -2.98 14.14 1.82
CA LEU A 69 -1.72 13.73 1.16
C LEU A 69 -1.76 13.97 -0.35
N LEU A 70 -2.89 13.68 -0.98
CA LEU A 70 -3.08 13.95 -2.41
C LEU A 70 -2.97 15.44 -2.72
N GLY A 71 -3.61 16.28 -1.91
CA GLY A 71 -3.55 17.73 -2.06
C GLY A 71 -2.16 18.29 -1.90
N ARG A 72 -1.39 17.79 -0.93
CA ARG A 72 0.01 18.19 -0.74
C ARG A 72 0.88 17.74 -1.90
N THR A 73 0.73 16.49 -2.35
CA THR A 73 1.48 15.99 -3.50
C THR A 73 1.18 16.84 -4.74
N ARG A 74 -0.09 17.13 -5.03
CA ARG A 74 -0.51 17.99 -6.16
C ARG A 74 0.15 19.37 -6.13
N LYS A 75 0.23 20.00 -4.94
CA LYS A 75 0.78 21.35 -4.77
C LYS A 75 2.31 21.38 -4.77
N LEU A 76 2.97 20.31 -4.30
CA LEU A 76 4.41 20.27 -4.11
C LEU A 76 5.18 19.57 -5.23
N LEU A 77 4.49 18.83 -6.10
CA LEU A 77 5.12 18.13 -7.21
C LEU A 77 5.68 19.14 -8.22
N PRO A 78 6.99 19.22 -8.42
CA PRO A 78 7.57 20.10 -9.42
C PRO A 78 7.42 19.49 -10.83
N GLN A 79 7.61 20.30 -11.86
CA GLN A 79 7.62 19.82 -13.24
C GLN A 79 8.80 18.93 -13.56
N GLU A 80 9.91 19.11 -12.88
CA GLU A 80 11.12 18.31 -13.02
C GLU A 80 11.55 17.78 -11.65
N VAL A 81 11.88 16.49 -11.61
CA VAL A 81 12.34 15.80 -10.41
C VAL A 81 13.71 15.19 -10.67
N GLN A 82 14.68 15.51 -9.85
CA GLN A 82 16.02 14.95 -9.92
C GLN A 82 16.21 13.85 -8.87
N LEU A 83 16.26 12.61 -9.31
CA LEU A 83 16.49 11.47 -8.43
C LEU A 83 17.99 11.13 -8.36
N PRO A 84 18.52 10.82 -7.17
CA PRO A 84 17.83 10.75 -5.86
C PRO A 84 17.79 12.08 -5.09
N ALA A 85 18.31 13.18 -5.64
CA ALA A 85 18.59 14.43 -4.92
C ALA A 85 17.32 15.05 -4.28
N ASP A 86 16.19 15.00 -4.96
CA ASP A 86 14.94 15.62 -4.51
C ASP A 86 14.13 14.76 -3.54
N ILE A 87 14.44 13.45 -3.38
CA ILE A 87 13.61 12.54 -2.59
C ILE A 87 13.39 13.06 -1.17
N ALA A 88 14.48 13.34 -0.44
CA ALA A 88 14.39 13.73 0.95
C ALA A 88 13.57 15.00 1.13
N ARG A 89 13.81 16.01 0.30
CA ARG A 89 13.10 17.29 0.34
C ARG A 89 11.61 17.10 0.04
N LEU A 90 11.26 16.48 -1.07
CA LEU A 90 9.86 16.31 -1.49
C LEU A 90 9.05 15.48 -0.48
N VAL A 91 9.65 14.42 0.09
CA VAL A 91 9.00 13.64 1.15
C VAL A 91 8.84 14.47 2.41
N GLN A 92 9.89 15.17 2.86
CA GLN A 92 9.80 16.02 4.06
C GLN A 92 8.78 17.13 3.89
N ASP A 93 8.75 17.82 2.75
CA ASP A 93 7.79 18.88 2.46
C ASP A 93 6.35 18.34 2.42
N THR A 94 6.14 17.09 1.95
CA THR A 94 4.81 16.49 1.88
C THR A 94 4.30 16.01 3.23
N TYR A 95 5.14 15.37 4.03
CA TYR A 95 4.74 14.76 5.31
C TYR A 95 5.10 15.61 6.53
N GLY A 96 5.95 16.63 6.36
CA GLY A 96 6.38 17.52 7.44
C GLY A 96 5.24 18.39 7.96
N TRP A 97 5.26 18.62 9.27
CA TRP A 97 4.24 19.38 9.96
C TRP A 97 4.63 20.82 10.22
N GLU A 98 5.94 21.05 10.46
CA GLU A 98 6.42 22.38 10.86
C GLU A 98 7.87 22.62 10.41
N PRO A 99 8.12 23.79 9.84
CA PRO A 99 7.12 24.77 9.39
C PRO A 99 6.38 24.25 8.14
N ASP A 100 5.05 24.41 8.06
CA ASP A 100 4.32 24.03 6.87
C ASP A 100 4.72 24.93 5.70
N CYS A 101 5.20 24.33 4.63
CA CYS A 101 5.64 25.05 3.43
C CYS A 101 4.48 25.52 2.55
N LEU A 102 3.24 25.07 2.82
CA LEU A 102 2.05 25.44 2.08
C LEU A 102 1.17 26.40 2.88
N PRO A 103 0.56 27.40 2.21
CA PRO A 103 -0.39 28.27 2.86
C PRO A 103 -1.62 27.47 3.30
N ALA A 104 -2.15 27.83 4.47
CA ALA A 104 -3.37 27.24 4.99
C ALA A 104 -4.57 27.70 4.14
N ASP A 105 -5.41 26.75 3.71
CA ASP A 105 -6.71 26.99 3.13
C ASP A 105 -7.77 26.13 3.86
N PRO A 106 -9.07 26.49 3.80
CA PRO A 106 -10.13 25.81 4.55
C PRO A 106 -10.24 24.32 4.21
N GLN A 107 -10.13 23.96 2.94
CA GLN A 107 -10.24 22.57 2.48
C GLN A 107 -9.05 21.75 2.96
N SER A 108 -7.85 22.26 2.77
CA SER A 108 -6.62 21.64 3.27
C SER A 108 -6.62 21.48 4.80
N THR A 109 -7.18 22.45 5.52
CA THR A 109 -7.32 22.39 6.98
C THR A 109 -8.27 21.28 7.41
N ALA A 110 -9.43 21.13 6.76
CA ALA A 110 -10.38 20.07 7.06
C ALA A 110 -9.79 18.68 6.74
N ALA A 111 -9.18 18.52 5.56
CA ALA A 111 -8.51 17.28 5.15
C ALA A 111 -7.36 16.89 6.09
N ARG A 112 -6.61 17.89 6.60
CA ARG A 112 -5.58 17.71 7.61
C ARG A 112 -6.16 17.14 8.90
N GLY A 113 -7.26 17.71 9.40
CA GLY A 113 -7.92 17.24 10.62
C GLY A 113 -8.34 15.76 10.51
N THR A 114 -8.90 15.36 9.38
CA THR A 114 -9.25 13.96 9.11
C THR A 114 -8.00 13.07 9.14
N TYR A 115 -6.93 13.46 8.46
CA TYR A 115 -5.68 12.73 8.44
C TYR A 115 -5.06 12.57 9.84
N GLU A 116 -5.05 13.62 10.67
CA GLU A 116 -4.55 13.58 12.05
C GLU A 116 -5.34 12.59 12.92
N LEU A 117 -6.67 12.57 12.78
CA LEU A 117 -7.53 11.64 13.50
C LEU A 117 -7.24 10.18 13.09
N GLU A 118 -7.06 9.91 11.80
CA GLU A 118 -6.70 8.58 11.32
C GLU A 118 -5.32 8.14 11.81
N GLN A 119 -4.33 9.04 11.77
CA GLN A 119 -2.99 8.74 12.31
C GLN A 119 -3.03 8.46 13.81
N ALA A 120 -3.81 9.23 14.58
CA ALA A 120 -3.99 8.99 16.00
C ALA A 120 -4.69 7.64 16.29
N LYS A 121 -5.63 7.22 15.44
CA LYS A 121 -6.26 5.89 15.51
C LYS A 121 -5.23 4.79 15.24
N LYS A 122 -4.46 4.90 14.16
CA LYS A 122 -3.40 3.95 13.80
C LYS A 122 -2.34 3.83 14.90
N GLN A 123 -1.93 4.96 15.48
CA GLN A 123 -0.97 4.96 16.61
C GLN A 123 -1.53 4.26 17.86
N ARG A 124 -2.82 4.44 18.16
CA ARG A 124 -3.47 3.72 19.28
C ARG A 124 -3.52 2.23 19.03
N SER A 125 -3.91 1.80 17.82
CA SER A 125 -3.85 0.38 17.42
C SER A 125 -2.44 -0.17 17.53
N ALA A 126 -1.46 0.51 16.98
CA ALA A 126 -0.06 0.08 17.04
C ALA A 126 0.45 -0.09 18.48
N LYS A 127 0.05 0.81 19.38
CA LYS A 127 0.40 0.69 20.81
C LYS A 127 -0.23 -0.54 21.47
N ALA A 128 -1.43 -0.95 21.06
CA ALA A 128 -2.08 -2.16 21.59
C ALA A 128 -1.36 -3.45 21.16
N PHE A 129 -0.64 -3.41 20.04
CA PHE A 129 0.18 -4.54 19.54
C PHE A 129 1.65 -4.43 19.92
N ALA A 130 2.07 -3.32 20.55
CA ALA A 130 3.46 -3.14 20.96
C ALA A 130 3.79 -4.09 22.12
N ILE A 131 4.82 -4.89 21.93
CA ILE A 131 5.36 -5.74 23.00
C ILE A 131 6.11 -4.83 23.98
N SER A 132 5.76 -4.92 25.25
CA SER A 132 6.46 -4.20 26.31
C SER A 132 7.94 -4.59 26.37
N SER A 133 8.81 -3.65 26.74
CA SER A 133 10.21 -4.01 26.90
C SER A 133 10.38 -4.99 28.09
N PRO A 134 11.32 -5.94 28.05
CA PRO A 134 11.55 -6.87 29.14
C PRO A 134 11.76 -6.17 30.49
N ARG A 135 12.34 -4.98 30.50
CA ARG A 135 12.54 -4.17 31.71
C ARG A 135 11.26 -3.57 32.28
N ALA A 136 10.23 -3.40 31.45
CA ALA A 136 8.94 -2.85 31.88
C ALA A 136 8.04 -3.91 32.49
N CYS A 137 8.26 -5.20 32.17
CA CYS A 137 7.45 -6.35 32.63
C CYS A 137 8.04 -7.04 33.89
N GLY A 138 9.06 -6.49 34.51
CA GLY A 138 9.79 -7.10 35.63
C GLY A 138 11.06 -7.82 35.17
N ASP A 139 11.84 -8.33 36.13
CA ASP A 139 13.12 -8.99 35.84
C ASP A 139 12.99 -10.45 35.35
N ALA A 140 11.77 -10.98 35.32
CA ALA A 140 11.52 -12.37 34.93
C ALA A 140 11.10 -12.46 33.45
N LEU A 141 11.83 -13.28 32.69
CA LEU A 141 11.50 -13.59 31.30
C LEU A 141 10.12 -14.25 31.17
N ASP A 142 9.70 -14.99 32.20
CA ASP A 142 8.39 -15.67 32.24
C ASP A 142 7.22 -14.68 32.28
N ASP A 143 7.33 -13.56 32.97
CA ASP A 143 6.30 -12.53 33.00
C ASP A 143 6.16 -11.87 31.62
N TRP A 144 7.26 -11.60 30.93
CA TRP A 144 7.26 -11.08 29.58
C TRP A 144 6.68 -12.07 28.56
N MET A 145 7.02 -13.36 28.67
CA MET A 145 6.47 -14.42 27.81
C MET A 145 4.98 -14.61 28.04
N ASN A 146 4.49 -14.51 29.30
CA ASN A 146 3.08 -14.61 29.63
C ASN A 146 2.28 -13.41 29.09
N GLU A 147 2.80 -12.20 29.11
CA GLU A 147 2.19 -11.03 28.52
C GLU A 147 2.03 -11.16 27.01
N VAL A 148 3.05 -11.69 26.33
CA VAL A 148 3.02 -11.99 24.89
C VAL A 148 2.04 -13.11 24.55
N GLY A 149 1.91 -14.12 25.43
CA GLY A 149 1.01 -15.27 25.25
C GLY A 149 -0.45 -15.01 25.60
N ALA A 150 -0.73 -13.97 26.40
CA ALA A 150 -2.09 -13.64 26.87
C ALA A 150 -2.93 -12.84 25.86
N THR A 151 -2.40 -12.56 24.68
CA THR A 151 -3.17 -11.94 23.61
C THR A 151 -4.26 -12.89 23.13
N SER A 152 -5.53 -12.46 23.20
CA SER A 152 -6.67 -13.17 22.62
C SER A 152 -6.39 -13.53 21.15
N ASP A 153 -7.04 -14.57 20.61
CA ASP A 153 -6.94 -14.98 19.20
C ASP A 153 -7.07 -13.81 18.20
N ALA A 154 -7.84 -12.78 18.56
CA ALA A 154 -7.94 -11.53 17.78
C ALA A 154 -6.65 -10.69 17.84
N GLY A 155 -5.88 -10.75 18.90
CA GLY A 155 -4.58 -10.08 19.06
C GLY A 155 -3.42 -10.89 18.47
N ALA A 156 -3.54 -12.22 18.41
CA ALA A 156 -2.51 -13.10 17.82
C ALA A 156 -2.37 -12.93 16.30
N ARG A 157 -3.35 -12.34 15.65
CA ARG A 157 -3.28 -11.87 14.25
C ARG A 157 -2.70 -10.44 14.19
N ALA A 158 -1.60 -10.18 14.87
CA ALA A 158 -0.86 -8.94 14.70
C ALA A 158 -0.40 -8.84 13.25
N ALA A 159 -1.26 -8.31 12.40
CA ALA A 159 -0.89 -7.99 11.03
C ALA A 159 0.18 -6.91 11.07
N VAL A 160 1.27 -7.10 10.33
CA VAL A 160 2.31 -6.08 10.14
C VAL A 160 1.72 -4.79 9.55
N ARG A 161 0.54 -4.90 8.94
CA ARG A 161 -0.28 -3.79 8.45
C ARG A 161 -1.68 -3.93 9.02
N ASP A 162 -2.15 -2.91 9.73
CA ASP A 162 -3.55 -2.76 10.12
C ASP A 162 -4.32 -2.35 8.86
N GLY A 163 -4.79 -3.33 8.11
CA GLY A 163 -5.59 -3.16 6.89
C GLY A 163 -6.93 -3.86 7.06
N ASP A 164 -7.88 -3.53 6.20
CA ASP A 164 -9.11 -4.29 6.11
C ASP A 164 -8.78 -5.77 5.90
N PRO A 165 -9.58 -6.68 6.50
CA PRO A 165 -9.34 -8.10 6.36
C PRO A 165 -9.27 -8.45 4.86
N SER A 166 -8.17 -9.09 4.45
CA SER A 166 -8.03 -9.56 3.09
C SER A 166 -9.16 -10.56 2.80
N ILE A 167 -9.84 -10.38 1.68
CA ILE A 167 -10.80 -11.37 1.21
C ILE A 167 -9.98 -12.53 0.63
N GLU A 168 -10.07 -13.69 1.26
CA GLU A 168 -9.54 -14.90 0.68
C GLU A 168 -10.43 -15.29 -0.51
N VAL A 169 -9.83 -15.36 -1.69
CA VAL A 169 -10.53 -15.72 -2.92
C VAL A 169 -10.02 -17.09 -3.37
N LEU A 170 -10.91 -18.07 -3.37
CA LEU A 170 -10.64 -19.37 -3.96
C LEU A 170 -10.99 -19.32 -5.45
N VAL A 171 -9.99 -19.51 -6.31
CA VAL A 171 -10.20 -19.56 -7.75
C VAL A 171 -10.62 -20.96 -8.14
N MET A 172 -11.81 -21.08 -8.73
CA MET A 172 -12.38 -22.34 -9.18
C MET A 172 -12.62 -22.30 -10.68
N ILE A 173 -12.59 -23.46 -11.32
CA ILE A 173 -12.89 -23.65 -12.74
C ILE A 173 -14.25 -24.35 -12.85
N GLN A 174 -15.14 -23.81 -13.70
CA GLN A 174 -16.38 -24.50 -14.09
C GLN A 174 -16.16 -25.17 -15.44
N ASP A 175 -16.41 -26.48 -15.51
CA ASP A 175 -16.36 -27.23 -16.76
C ASP A 175 -17.62 -27.01 -17.62
N GLY A 176 -17.58 -27.45 -18.88
CA GLY A 176 -18.71 -27.32 -19.81
C GLY A 176 -19.99 -28.10 -19.40
N ALA A 177 -19.90 -28.97 -18.41
CA ALA A 177 -21.02 -29.71 -17.82
C ALA A 177 -21.57 -29.05 -16.55
N GLY A 178 -20.96 -27.89 -16.10
CA GLY A 178 -21.39 -27.15 -14.94
C GLY A 178 -20.75 -27.60 -13.62
N ASN A 179 -19.82 -28.58 -13.64
CA ASN A 179 -19.13 -29.01 -12.43
C ASN A 179 -18.06 -27.98 -12.05
N VAL A 180 -17.98 -27.66 -10.76
CA VAL A 180 -17.00 -26.74 -10.21
C VAL A 180 -15.85 -27.54 -9.58
N ARG A 181 -14.62 -27.13 -9.88
CA ARG A 181 -13.39 -27.76 -9.39
C ARG A 181 -12.41 -26.73 -8.91
N PHE A 182 -11.57 -27.10 -7.96
CA PHE A 182 -10.38 -26.30 -7.63
C PHE A 182 -9.39 -26.32 -8.81
N LEU A 183 -8.50 -25.34 -8.83
CA LEU A 183 -7.35 -25.35 -9.75
C LEU A 183 -6.52 -26.63 -9.49
N PRO A 184 -6.05 -27.30 -10.55
CA PRO A 184 -5.17 -28.46 -10.37
C PRO A 184 -3.86 -28.03 -9.70
N GLY A 185 -3.39 -28.84 -8.77
CA GLY A 185 -2.06 -28.70 -8.20
C GLY A 185 -0.96 -28.99 -9.21
N GLU A 186 0.29 -28.73 -8.85
CA GLU A 186 1.46 -28.99 -9.71
C GLU A 186 1.55 -30.50 -10.03
N GLY A 187 1.40 -30.84 -11.30
CA GLY A 187 1.42 -32.25 -11.77
C GLY A 187 0.05 -32.95 -11.83
N GLU A 188 -1.04 -32.30 -11.47
CA GLU A 188 -2.39 -32.83 -11.56
C GLU A 188 -3.08 -32.40 -12.87
N VAL A 189 -3.90 -33.29 -13.42
CA VAL A 189 -4.67 -33.01 -14.67
C VAL A 189 -5.95 -32.21 -14.35
N ALA A 190 -6.53 -32.40 -13.17
CA ALA A 190 -7.71 -31.69 -12.69
C ALA A 190 -7.73 -31.65 -11.16
N GLY A 191 -8.11 -30.50 -10.60
CA GLY A 191 -8.32 -30.36 -9.18
C GLY A 191 -9.56 -31.10 -8.67
N PRO A 192 -9.71 -31.27 -7.34
CA PRO A 192 -10.86 -31.96 -6.74
C PRO A 192 -12.18 -31.25 -7.04
N CYS A 193 -13.27 -32.04 -7.18
CA CYS A 193 -14.61 -31.49 -7.37
C CYS A 193 -15.11 -30.82 -6.07
N VAL A 194 -15.81 -29.70 -6.24
CA VAL A 194 -16.50 -29.01 -5.16
C VAL A 194 -17.96 -29.41 -5.18
N ALA A 195 -18.52 -29.78 -4.02
CA ALA A 195 -19.94 -30.08 -3.90
C ALA A 195 -20.77 -28.80 -4.10
N VAL A 196 -21.77 -28.86 -4.99
CA VAL A 196 -22.58 -27.67 -5.36
C VAL A 196 -23.37 -27.07 -4.19
N ASP A 197 -23.67 -27.88 -3.18
CA ASP A 197 -24.55 -27.52 -2.08
C ASP A 197 -23.82 -27.00 -0.82
N GLN A 198 -22.49 -26.93 -0.84
CA GLN A 198 -21.71 -26.42 0.29
C GLN A 198 -20.63 -25.44 -0.21
N PRO A 199 -20.47 -24.30 0.46
CA PRO A 199 -19.36 -23.41 0.13
C PRO A 199 -18.04 -24.17 0.40
N PRO A 200 -17.07 -24.09 -0.53
CA PRO A 200 -15.78 -24.74 -0.36
C PRO A 200 -15.07 -24.20 0.87
N GLN A 201 -14.46 -25.10 1.64
CA GLN A 201 -13.66 -24.71 2.78
C GLN A 201 -12.21 -24.47 2.35
N PRO A 202 -11.51 -23.46 2.93
CA PRO A 202 -10.11 -23.17 2.60
C PRO A 202 -9.18 -24.38 2.73
N GLU A 203 -9.48 -25.29 3.66
CA GLU A 203 -8.71 -26.50 3.91
C GLU A 203 -8.82 -27.53 2.77
N GLU A 204 -9.86 -27.48 1.95
CA GLU A 204 -10.07 -28.37 0.81
C GLU A 204 -9.22 -27.97 -0.40
N ALA A 205 -8.79 -26.70 -0.48
CA ALA A 205 -7.94 -26.19 -1.54
C ALA A 205 -6.45 -26.52 -1.34
N LEU A 206 -6.07 -26.97 -0.13
CA LEU A 206 -4.69 -27.29 0.24
C LEU A 206 -4.36 -28.78 0.17
N ARG A 207 -5.27 -29.63 -0.32
CA ARG A 207 -5.06 -31.05 -0.55
C ARG A 207 -4.82 -31.33 -2.02
#